data_30760e8bd9d002aab80efd5eeb98fe5b
#
_entry.id   30760e8bd9d002aab80efd5eeb98fe5b
#
_cell.length_a   1.000
_cell.length_b   1.000
_cell.length_c   1.000
_cell.angle_alpha   90.00
_cell.angle_beta   90.00
_cell.angle_gamma   90.00
#
_symmetry.space_group_name_H-M   'P 1'
#
loop_
_entity.id
_entity.type
_entity.pdbx_description
1 polymer ?
#
loop_
_entity_poly.entity_id
_entity_poly.type
_entity_poly.pdbx_seq_one_letter_code
_entity_poly.pdbx_strand_id
1 'polypeptide(L)'
;LYLMDLIQTVVPANVAEVRVVLREEDTGTAPFYHYSHGLKKHDGNCQRIAHGHRSNIHIFENGRRSRYWEKLWADRWEDIYLGTEEDLEGTYYIDEIPHHRFRYDAEQGHFELVIPEDHCYMVDTDTTVEQLAAHIAAQLADEAPGKHFRVRAFEGVGKGAIAEAGENLPGKTHSSWLSGTSVI
;
A
#
# COMPACT_ATOMS: atom_id res chain seq x y z
N LEU A 1 18.65 20.20 2.46
CA LEU A 1 20.07 20.45 2.71
C LEU A 1 20.95 19.44 1.99
N TYR A 2 20.98 18.16 2.38
CA TYR A 2 21.89 17.17 1.79
C TYR A 2 21.80 17.05 0.24
N LEU A 3 20.58 16.99 -0.31
CA LEU A 3 20.39 16.93 -1.77
C LEU A 3 20.81 18.22 -2.48
N MET A 4 20.59 19.38 -1.86
CA MET A 4 21.07 20.66 -2.40
C MET A 4 22.59 20.69 -2.45
N ASP A 5 23.25 20.23 -1.38
CA ASP A 5 24.71 20.20 -1.30
C ASP A 5 25.29 19.27 -2.38
N LEU A 6 24.68 18.07 -2.58
CA LEU A 6 25.07 17.16 -3.66
C LEU A 6 24.87 17.77 -5.06
N ILE A 7 23.72 18.40 -5.30
CA ILE A 7 23.43 19.01 -6.59
C ILE A 7 24.41 20.15 -6.89
N GLN A 8 24.74 20.97 -5.90
CA GLN A 8 25.71 22.07 -6.05
C GLN A 8 27.08 21.59 -6.50
N THR A 9 27.48 20.35 -6.16
CA THR A 9 28.80 19.84 -6.59
C THR A 9 28.86 19.52 -8.09
N VAL A 10 27.72 19.37 -8.76
CA VAL A 10 27.64 18.97 -10.18
C VAL A 10 27.00 20.03 -11.08
N VAL A 11 26.48 21.11 -10.48
CA VAL A 11 25.86 22.21 -11.23
C VAL A 11 26.91 22.99 -11.99
N PRO A 12 26.75 23.20 -13.31
CA PRO A 12 27.67 24.04 -14.10
C PRO A 12 27.69 25.51 -13.64
N ALA A 13 28.85 26.19 -13.80
CA ALA A 13 29.05 27.55 -13.34
C ALA A 13 28.13 28.62 -13.99
N ASN A 14 27.47 28.27 -15.10
CA ASN A 14 26.53 29.16 -15.78
C ASN A 14 25.08 29.04 -15.23
N VAL A 15 24.85 28.23 -14.20
CA VAL A 15 23.54 28.11 -13.53
C VAL A 15 23.52 29.11 -12.37
N ALA A 16 22.61 30.07 -12.46
CA ALA A 16 22.53 31.16 -11.47
C ALA A 16 21.80 30.73 -10.18
N GLU A 17 20.83 29.80 -10.29
CA GLU A 17 20.02 29.32 -9.15
C GLU A 17 19.58 27.89 -9.38
N VAL A 18 19.55 27.09 -8.31
CA VAL A 18 18.97 25.76 -8.29
C VAL A 18 17.88 25.72 -7.23
N ARG A 19 16.68 25.31 -7.62
CA ARG A 19 15.58 25.05 -6.70
C ARG A 19 15.24 23.58 -6.70
N VAL A 20 15.27 22.95 -5.53
CA VAL A 20 14.87 21.55 -5.35
C VAL A 20 13.51 21.51 -4.66
N VAL A 21 12.57 20.82 -5.26
CA VAL A 21 11.25 20.55 -4.69
C VAL A 21 11.11 19.03 -4.59
N LEU A 22 11.02 18.53 -3.36
CA LEU A 22 10.72 17.11 -3.09
C LEU A 22 9.23 16.96 -2.84
N ARG A 23 8.63 16.00 -3.49
CA ARG A 23 7.23 15.63 -3.28
C ARG A 23 7.13 14.13 -3.28
N GLU A 24 6.27 13.61 -2.41
CA GLU A 24 5.67 12.29 -2.57
C GLU A 24 4.62 12.35 -3.68
N GLU A 25 3.91 11.23 -3.91
CA GLU A 25 2.80 11.23 -4.86
C GLU A 25 1.80 12.34 -4.53
N ASP A 26 1.46 13.15 -5.51
CA ASP A 26 0.43 14.18 -5.35
C ASP A 26 -0.96 13.53 -5.44
N THR A 27 -1.53 13.22 -4.28
CA THR A 27 -2.87 12.66 -4.18
C THR A 27 -3.96 13.71 -4.32
N GLY A 28 -3.59 15.00 -4.35
CA GLY A 28 -4.53 16.13 -4.39
C GLY A 28 -5.49 16.10 -3.19
N THR A 29 -6.79 16.26 -3.46
CA THR A 29 -7.86 16.15 -2.46
C THR A 29 -8.55 14.78 -2.47
N ALA A 30 -8.04 13.83 -3.24
CA ALA A 30 -8.60 12.48 -3.28
C ALA A 30 -8.22 11.71 -2.02
N PRO A 31 -9.09 10.81 -1.53
CA PRO A 31 -8.70 9.87 -0.50
C PRO A 31 -7.50 9.05 -0.94
N PHE A 32 -6.55 8.87 -0.04
CA PHE A 32 -5.37 8.04 -0.24
C PHE A 32 -5.12 7.20 1.01
N TYR A 33 -4.54 6.03 0.83
CA TYR A 33 -4.05 5.24 1.95
C TYR A 33 -2.56 5.49 2.17
N HIS A 34 -2.13 5.25 3.40
CA HIS A 34 -0.74 5.33 3.81
C HIS A 34 -0.41 4.12 4.67
N TYR A 35 0.37 3.20 4.15
CA TYR A 35 0.76 1.98 4.86
C TYR A 35 2.23 1.67 4.68
N SER A 36 2.77 0.91 5.63
CA SER A 36 4.08 0.27 5.54
C SER A 36 3.90 -1.24 5.50
N HIS A 37 4.80 -1.94 4.85
CA HIS A 37 4.81 -3.39 4.78
C HIS A 37 6.21 -3.95 4.54
N GLY A 38 6.35 -5.28 4.64
CA GLY A 38 7.54 -6.02 4.23
C GLY A 38 7.22 -6.98 3.09
N LEU A 39 8.17 -7.19 2.18
CA LEU A 39 8.07 -8.11 1.05
C LEU A 39 9.26 -9.04 1.02
N LYS A 40 9.26 -10.10 1.84
CA LYS A 40 10.37 -11.06 1.93
C LYS A 40 10.55 -11.92 0.67
N LYS A 41 9.48 -12.15 -0.08
CA LYS A 41 9.47 -13.00 -1.28
C LYS A 41 9.76 -12.24 -2.58
N HIS A 42 10.03 -10.94 -2.49
CA HIS A 42 10.29 -10.09 -3.65
C HIS A 42 11.78 -9.86 -3.82
N ASP A 43 12.30 -9.98 -5.05
CA ASP A 43 13.70 -9.72 -5.36
C ASP A 43 14.07 -8.24 -5.20
N GLY A 44 15.34 -7.98 -4.84
CA GLY A 44 15.90 -6.64 -4.78
C GLY A 44 15.63 -5.89 -3.47
N ASN A 45 15.62 -4.56 -3.55
CA ASN A 45 15.57 -3.70 -2.35
C ASN A 45 14.22 -3.69 -1.62
N CYS A 46 13.19 -4.31 -2.16
CA CYS A 46 11.87 -4.39 -1.54
C CYS A 46 11.78 -5.40 -0.39
N GLN A 47 12.81 -6.22 -0.16
CA GLN A 47 12.84 -7.24 0.91
C GLN A 47 12.98 -6.65 2.32
N ARG A 48 12.78 -5.38 2.52
CA ARG A 48 12.83 -4.73 3.83
C ARG A 48 11.53 -4.96 4.59
N ILE A 49 11.64 -5.12 5.92
CA ILE A 49 10.47 -5.37 6.77
C ILE A 49 9.50 -4.18 6.85
N ALA A 50 9.98 -2.99 6.61
CA ALA A 50 9.12 -1.81 6.59
C ALA A 50 9.59 -0.83 5.50
N HIS A 51 8.78 -0.69 4.47
CA HIS A 51 8.80 0.45 3.56
C HIS A 51 7.37 0.91 3.28
N GLY A 52 7.19 2.19 3.08
CA GLY A 52 5.86 2.79 3.03
C GLY A 52 5.42 3.15 1.62
N HIS A 53 4.12 3.13 1.44
CA HIS A 53 3.44 3.65 0.26
C HIS A 53 2.39 4.66 0.69
N ARG A 54 2.34 5.79 -0.01
CA ARG A 54 1.29 6.78 0.07
C ARG A 54 0.72 6.98 -1.31
N SER A 55 -0.49 6.48 -1.55
CA SER A 55 -1.01 6.42 -2.90
C SER A 55 -2.53 6.48 -2.95
N ASN A 56 -3.05 6.77 -4.14
CA ASN A 56 -4.48 6.80 -4.37
C ASN A 56 -5.10 5.41 -4.30
N ILE A 57 -6.37 5.38 -3.89
CA ILE A 57 -7.24 4.22 -4.02
C ILE A 57 -8.53 4.64 -4.72
N HIS A 58 -8.95 3.88 -5.72
CA HIS A 58 -10.22 4.11 -6.39
C HIS A 58 -11.13 2.90 -6.22
N ILE A 59 -12.30 3.13 -5.66
CA ILE A 59 -13.28 2.07 -5.40
C ILE A 59 -14.55 2.36 -6.18
N PHE A 60 -15.01 1.35 -6.91
CA PHE A 60 -16.25 1.40 -7.69
C PHE A 60 -17.22 0.39 -7.12
N GLU A 61 -18.41 0.83 -6.78
CA GLU A 61 -19.55 0.03 -6.35
C GLU A 61 -20.54 -0.05 -7.51
N ASN A 62 -20.87 -1.24 -7.97
CA ASN A 62 -21.79 -1.48 -9.09
C ASN A 62 -21.45 -0.63 -10.33
N GLY A 63 -20.15 -0.52 -10.63
CA GLY A 63 -19.62 0.24 -11.77
C GLY A 63 -19.53 1.75 -11.57
N ARG A 64 -19.95 2.30 -10.44
CA ARG A 64 -19.88 3.73 -10.12
C ARG A 64 -18.85 4.00 -9.04
N ARG A 65 -18.00 5.01 -9.25
CA ARG A 65 -16.99 5.42 -8.28
C ARG A 65 -17.64 5.86 -6.96
N SER A 66 -17.21 5.29 -5.84
CA SER A 66 -17.74 5.54 -4.50
C SER A 66 -16.72 6.24 -3.62
N ARG A 67 -16.87 7.54 -3.42
CA ARG A 67 -16.04 8.32 -2.50
C ARG A 67 -16.21 7.90 -1.05
N TYR A 68 -17.35 7.35 -0.69
CA TYR A 68 -17.61 6.81 0.64
C TYR A 68 -16.66 5.65 0.96
N TRP A 69 -16.61 4.66 0.08
CA TRP A 69 -15.73 3.50 0.27
C TRP A 69 -14.25 3.86 0.15
N GLU A 70 -13.89 4.79 -0.74
CA GLU A 70 -12.53 5.31 -0.85
C GLU A 70 -12.07 5.94 0.45
N LYS A 71 -12.90 6.81 1.05
CA LYS A 71 -12.57 7.46 2.31
C LYS A 71 -12.49 6.46 3.46
N LEU A 72 -13.48 5.56 3.59
CA LEU A 72 -13.50 4.55 4.63
C LEU A 72 -12.23 3.69 4.60
N TRP A 73 -11.79 3.28 3.41
CA TRP A 73 -10.60 2.49 3.27
C TRP A 73 -9.31 3.28 3.51
N ALA A 74 -9.27 4.53 3.05
CA ALA A 74 -8.16 5.43 3.31
C ALA A 74 -7.97 5.67 4.82
N ASP A 75 -9.07 5.89 5.56
CA ASP A 75 -9.04 6.04 7.02
C ASP A 75 -8.60 4.73 7.72
N ARG A 76 -9.01 3.55 7.19
CA ARG A 76 -8.62 2.23 7.74
C ARG A 76 -7.13 1.96 7.60
N TRP A 77 -6.51 2.44 6.53
CA TRP A 77 -5.08 2.28 6.26
C TRP A 77 -4.31 3.61 6.37
N GLU A 78 -4.69 4.45 7.33
CA GLU A 78 -3.96 5.66 7.67
C GLU A 78 -2.84 5.35 8.66
N ASP A 79 -1.58 5.50 8.23
CA ASP A 79 -0.37 5.26 9.04
C ASP A 79 -0.30 3.85 9.67
N ILE A 80 -0.71 2.83 8.95
CA ILE A 80 -0.80 1.45 9.42
C ILE A 80 0.35 0.59 8.88
N TYR A 81 0.74 -0.45 9.64
CA TYR A 81 1.60 -1.52 9.17
C TYR A 81 0.75 -2.71 8.70
N LEU A 82 0.96 -3.17 7.47
CA LEU A 82 0.35 -4.39 6.95
C LEU A 82 1.22 -5.58 7.32
N GLY A 83 0.80 -6.31 8.35
CA GLY A 83 1.47 -7.51 8.82
C GLY A 83 0.85 -8.78 8.22
N THR A 84 1.66 -9.83 8.09
CA THR A 84 1.20 -11.16 7.74
C THR A 84 1.34 -12.10 8.93
N GLU A 85 0.41 -13.06 9.08
CA GLU A 85 0.52 -14.07 10.14
C GLU A 85 1.79 -14.91 10.03
N GLU A 86 2.28 -15.13 8.81
CA GLU A 86 3.51 -15.88 8.55
C GLU A 86 4.74 -15.22 9.19
N ASP A 87 4.76 -13.90 9.26
CA ASP A 87 5.88 -13.13 9.79
C ASP A 87 5.69 -12.73 11.27
N LEU A 88 4.48 -12.96 11.81
CA LEU A 88 4.17 -12.67 13.21
C LEU A 88 4.81 -13.71 14.13
N GLU A 89 5.80 -13.30 14.91
CA GLU A 89 6.42 -14.15 15.94
C GLU A 89 5.56 -14.24 17.22
N GLY A 90 4.86 -13.16 17.56
CA GLY A 90 3.99 -13.12 18.74
C GLY A 90 3.60 -11.70 19.15
N THR A 91 2.83 -11.63 20.23
CA THR A 91 2.42 -10.37 20.87
C THR A 91 3.13 -10.21 22.19
N TYR A 92 3.70 -9.05 22.44
CA TYR A 92 4.46 -8.68 23.62
C TYR A 92 3.85 -7.41 24.23
N TYR A 93 4.02 -7.23 25.53
CA TYR A 93 3.55 -6.04 26.23
C TYR A 93 4.73 -5.13 26.56
N ILE A 94 4.67 -3.88 26.12
CA ILE A 94 5.60 -2.81 26.46
C ILE A 94 4.77 -1.72 27.13
N ASP A 95 5.07 -1.40 28.40
CA ASP A 95 4.30 -0.43 29.20
C ASP A 95 2.78 -0.70 29.16
N GLU A 96 2.40 -1.97 29.32
CA GLU A 96 1.00 -2.46 29.28
C GLU A 96 0.31 -2.35 27.91
N ILE A 97 1.00 -1.86 26.88
CA ILE A 97 0.49 -1.76 25.51
C ILE A 97 0.88 -3.02 24.72
N PRO A 98 -0.07 -3.71 24.06
CA PRO A 98 0.26 -4.86 23.23
C PRO A 98 0.99 -4.44 21.97
N HIS A 99 2.05 -5.17 21.64
CA HIS A 99 2.85 -4.97 20.45
C HIS A 99 2.99 -6.29 19.69
N HIS A 100 2.84 -6.24 18.39
CA HIS A 100 3.21 -7.34 17.49
C HIS A 100 4.70 -7.28 17.17
N ARG A 101 5.34 -8.45 17.20
CA ARG A 101 6.70 -8.63 16.72
C ARG A 101 6.69 -9.43 15.45
N PHE A 102 7.16 -8.81 14.38
CA PHE A 102 7.35 -9.44 13.06
C PHE A 102 8.82 -9.73 12.84
N ARG A 103 9.10 -10.88 12.26
CA ARG A 103 10.47 -11.30 11.97
C ARG A 103 10.53 -12.19 10.74
N TYR A 104 11.49 -11.95 9.90
CA TYR A 104 11.83 -12.87 8.80
C TYR A 104 13.27 -12.69 8.33
N ASP A 105 13.76 -13.69 7.60
CA ASP A 105 15.04 -13.67 6.91
C ASP A 105 14.80 -13.52 5.40
N ALA A 106 15.61 -12.67 4.75
CA ALA A 106 15.63 -12.45 3.32
C ALA A 106 17.09 -12.40 2.84
N GLU A 107 17.33 -12.34 1.53
CA GLU A 107 18.69 -12.23 0.99
C GLU A 107 19.46 -11.02 1.56
N GLN A 108 18.76 -9.94 1.89
CA GLN A 108 19.35 -8.73 2.46
C GLN A 108 19.70 -8.86 3.95
N GLY A 109 19.28 -9.94 4.61
CA GLY A 109 19.58 -10.21 6.00
C GLY A 109 18.35 -10.52 6.85
N HIS A 110 18.58 -10.48 8.15
CA HIS A 110 17.57 -10.66 9.18
C HIS A 110 16.83 -9.35 9.44
N PHE A 111 15.50 -9.41 9.48
CA PHE A 111 14.64 -8.27 9.75
C PHE A 111 13.74 -8.52 10.96
N GLU A 112 13.61 -7.51 11.80
CA GLU A 112 12.75 -7.53 12.98
C GLU A 112 12.07 -6.17 13.13
N LEU A 113 10.76 -6.19 13.46
CA LEU A 113 9.97 -5.01 13.74
C LEU A 113 9.05 -5.29 14.93
N VAL A 114 9.04 -4.38 15.90
CA VAL A 114 8.09 -4.40 17.01
C VAL A 114 7.26 -3.13 16.92
N ILE A 115 5.94 -3.28 16.84
CA ILE A 115 5.02 -2.17 16.58
C ILE A 115 3.72 -2.36 17.40
N PRO A 116 3.11 -1.29 17.93
CA PRO A 116 1.84 -1.40 18.64
C PRO A 116 0.77 -2.12 17.82
N GLU A 117 0.00 -3.00 18.46
CA GLU A 117 -1.01 -3.81 17.80
C GLU A 117 -2.08 -2.97 17.10
N ASP A 118 -2.47 -1.83 17.67
CA ASP A 118 -3.43 -0.88 17.10
C ASP A 118 -2.92 -0.14 15.85
N HIS A 119 -1.61 -0.18 15.60
CA HIS A 119 -0.97 0.30 14.37
C HIS A 119 -0.75 -0.81 13.33
N CYS A 120 -1.31 -2.00 13.56
CA CYS A 120 -1.19 -3.14 12.66
C CYS A 120 -2.54 -3.48 12.02
N TYR A 121 -2.49 -3.81 10.74
CA TYR A 121 -3.59 -4.45 10.04
C TYR A 121 -3.08 -5.78 9.49
N MET A 122 -3.66 -6.89 9.96
CA MET A 122 -3.23 -8.22 9.56
C MET A 122 -3.90 -8.66 8.27
N VAL A 123 -3.10 -9.19 7.35
CA VAL A 123 -3.58 -9.76 6.09
C VAL A 123 -3.14 -11.23 5.99
N ASP A 124 -3.95 -12.04 5.35
CA ASP A 124 -3.72 -13.48 5.13
C ASP A 124 -3.02 -13.77 3.79
N THR A 125 -2.47 -12.75 3.17
CA THR A 125 -1.86 -12.82 1.84
C THR A 125 -0.56 -12.02 1.79
N ASP A 126 0.25 -12.26 0.75
CA ASP A 126 1.42 -11.40 0.48
C ASP A 126 0.97 -9.95 0.27
N THR A 127 1.79 -9.02 0.73
CA THR A 127 1.47 -7.58 0.69
C THR A 127 1.86 -6.91 -0.63
N THR A 128 1.80 -7.64 -1.76
CA THR A 128 1.93 -7.04 -3.09
C THR A 128 0.68 -6.24 -3.44
N VAL A 129 0.81 -5.20 -4.25
CA VAL A 129 -0.33 -4.34 -4.62
C VAL A 129 -1.48 -5.11 -5.26
N GLU A 130 -1.18 -6.20 -5.98
CA GLU A 130 -2.15 -7.10 -6.57
C GLU A 130 -2.98 -7.83 -5.50
N GLN A 131 -2.30 -8.43 -4.52
CA GLN A 131 -2.96 -9.14 -3.43
C GLN A 131 -3.72 -8.18 -2.52
N LEU A 132 -3.16 -7.00 -2.25
CA LEU A 132 -3.85 -5.97 -1.48
C LEU A 132 -5.12 -5.47 -2.18
N ALA A 133 -5.08 -5.27 -3.50
CA ALA A 133 -6.28 -4.92 -4.27
C ALA A 133 -7.36 -6.00 -4.17
N ALA A 134 -6.97 -7.28 -4.24
CA ALA A 134 -7.88 -8.41 -4.10
C ALA A 134 -8.46 -8.50 -2.68
N HIS A 135 -7.61 -8.35 -1.66
CA HIS A 135 -8.03 -8.32 -0.26
C HIS A 135 -9.07 -7.21 -0.01
N ILE A 136 -8.79 -5.98 -0.46
CA ILE A 136 -9.72 -4.86 -0.32
C ILE A 136 -11.05 -5.17 -1.01
N ALA A 137 -11.02 -5.69 -2.23
CA ALA A 137 -12.24 -6.01 -2.96
C ALA A 137 -13.09 -7.08 -2.25
N ALA A 138 -12.45 -8.13 -1.72
CA ALA A 138 -13.11 -9.18 -0.97
C ALA A 138 -13.75 -8.65 0.33
N GLN A 139 -13.00 -7.88 1.12
CA GLN A 139 -13.52 -7.26 2.35
C GLN A 139 -14.75 -6.36 2.08
N LEU A 140 -14.71 -5.57 1.01
CA LEU A 140 -15.85 -4.73 0.63
C LEU A 140 -17.07 -5.54 0.23
N ALA A 141 -16.87 -6.67 -0.47
CA ALA A 141 -17.95 -7.56 -0.85
C ALA A 141 -18.60 -8.23 0.38
N ASP A 142 -17.80 -8.57 1.38
CA ASP A 142 -18.27 -9.13 2.66
C ASP A 142 -18.99 -8.07 3.51
N GLU A 143 -18.48 -6.83 3.55
CA GLU A 143 -19.11 -5.71 4.27
C GLU A 143 -20.43 -5.23 3.63
N ALA A 144 -20.61 -5.44 2.33
CA ALA A 144 -21.81 -5.04 1.60
C ALA A 144 -22.30 -6.15 0.65
N PRO A 145 -22.90 -7.22 1.19
CA PRO A 145 -23.43 -8.33 0.39
C PRO A 145 -24.41 -7.88 -0.69
N GLY A 146 -24.36 -8.54 -1.85
CA GLY A 146 -25.21 -8.22 -3.00
C GLY A 146 -24.70 -7.06 -3.86
N LYS A 147 -23.53 -6.53 -3.56
CA LYS A 147 -22.88 -5.50 -4.37
C LYS A 147 -21.64 -6.03 -5.07
N HIS A 148 -21.31 -5.42 -6.20
CA HIS A 148 -20.08 -5.69 -6.92
C HIS A 148 -19.09 -4.55 -6.69
N PHE A 149 -17.86 -4.91 -6.33
CA PHE A 149 -16.77 -3.95 -6.13
C PHE A 149 -15.65 -4.16 -7.14
N ARG A 150 -15.14 -3.05 -7.66
CA ARG A 150 -13.88 -2.98 -8.37
C ARG A 150 -12.97 -2.02 -7.63
N VAL A 151 -11.80 -2.51 -7.26
CA VAL A 151 -10.76 -1.75 -6.56
C VAL A 151 -9.59 -1.52 -7.49
N ARG A 152 -9.11 -0.28 -7.57
CA ARG A 152 -7.82 0.09 -8.17
C ARG A 152 -6.93 0.57 -7.04
N ALA A 153 -5.99 -0.25 -6.66
CA ALA A 153 -4.99 0.04 -5.65
C ALA A 153 -3.70 0.49 -6.32
N PHE A 154 -3.08 1.55 -5.81
CA PHE A 154 -1.83 2.07 -6.36
C PHE A 154 -0.73 2.01 -5.30
N GLU A 155 0.52 1.85 -5.74
CA GLU A 155 1.73 1.93 -4.92
C GLU A 155 2.75 2.92 -5.48
N GLY A 156 2.28 3.87 -6.24
CA GLY A 156 3.06 4.93 -6.90
C GLY A 156 2.38 5.42 -8.17
N VAL A 157 2.94 6.45 -8.78
CA VAL A 157 2.40 7.06 -9.99
C VAL A 157 2.39 6.06 -11.15
N GLY A 158 1.19 5.73 -11.64
CA GLY A 158 1.03 4.81 -12.78
C GLY A 158 1.33 3.34 -12.47
N LYS A 159 1.61 2.98 -11.21
CA LYS A 159 1.85 1.61 -10.77
C LYS A 159 0.75 1.16 -9.82
N GLY A 160 0.05 0.08 -10.14
CA GLY A 160 -1.04 -0.41 -9.33
C GLY A 160 -1.69 -1.65 -9.91
N ALA A 161 -2.72 -2.13 -9.23
CA ALA A 161 -3.47 -3.32 -9.58
C ALA A 161 -4.98 -3.07 -9.55
N ILE A 162 -5.72 -3.92 -10.25
CA ILE A 162 -7.18 -3.91 -10.28
C ILE A 162 -7.68 -5.27 -9.83
N ALA A 163 -8.59 -5.27 -8.87
CA ALA A 163 -9.31 -6.47 -8.45
C ALA A 163 -10.81 -6.24 -8.38
N GLU A 164 -11.58 -7.31 -8.50
CA GLU A 164 -13.03 -7.28 -8.43
C GLU A 164 -13.55 -8.38 -7.52
N ALA A 165 -14.61 -8.11 -6.75
CA ALA A 165 -15.29 -9.06 -5.91
C ALA A 165 -16.79 -8.72 -5.75
N GLY A 166 -17.59 -9.68 -5.26
CA GLY A 166 -19.01 -9.50 -4.99
C GLY A 166 -19.93 -10.07 -6.08
N GLU A 167 -21.26 -9.93 -5.88
CA GLU A 167 -22.27 -10.52 -6.74
C GLU A 167 -22.55 -9.67 -7.97
N ASN A 168 -22.67 -10.36 -9.12
CA ASN A 168 -23.29 -9.92 -10.36
C ASN A 168 -22.65 -8.78 -11.16
N LEU A 169 -21.57 -9.14 -11.86
CA LEU A 169 -21.55 -8.74 -13.27
C LEU A 169 -21.92 -9.99 -14.09
N PRO A 170 -22.96 -9.95 -14.90
CA PRO A 170 -23.28 -11.11 -15.75
C PRO A 170 -22.09 -11.36 -16.68
N GLY A 171 -21.33 -12.41 -16.41
CA GLY A 171 -20.42 -13.03 -17.35
C GLY A 171 -18.92 -13.03 -17.06
N LYS A 172 -18.38 -12.54 -15.96
CA LYS A 172 -16.94 -12.71 -15.68
C LYS A 172 -16.60 -12.80 -14.20
N THR A 173 -16.47 -14.01 -13.70
CA THR A 173 -15.54 -14.31 -12.60
C THR A 173 -14.14 -14.40 -13.18
N HIS A 174 -13.44 -13.30 -13.28
CA HIS A 174 -12.01 -13.29 -13.55
C HIS A 174 -11.35 -12.15 -12.77
N SER A 175 -10.53 -12.53 -11.82
CA SER A 175 -9.41 -11.69 -11.41
C SER A 175 -8.50 -11.53 -12.62
N SER A 176 -8.71 -10.49 -13.41
CA SER A 176 -7.79 -10.16 -14.48
C SER A 176 -6.70 -9.28 -13.89
N TRP A 177 -5.57 -9.88 -13.65
CA TRP A 177 -4.33 -9.20 -13.34
C TRP A 177 -3.94 -8.38 -14.58
N LEU A 178 -4.15 -7.08 -14.52
CA LEU A 178 -3.61 -6.15 -15.48
C LEU A 178 -2.48 -5.38 -14.80
N SER A 179 -1.27 -5.92 -14.90
CA SER A 179 -0.08 -5.07 -14.87
C SER A 179 -0.13 -4.25 -16.16
N GLY A 180 -0.80 -3.12 -16.13
CA GLY A 180 -0.98 -2.26 -17.28
C GLY A 180 -0.54 -0.87 -16.94
N THR A 181 0.57 -0.43 -17.52
CA THR A 181 0.84 0.97 -17.80
C THR A 181 -0.36 1.54 -18.52
N SER A 182 -1.32 2.07 -17.80
CA SER A 182 -2.36 2.90 -18.35
C SER A 182 -1.99 4.34 -18.03
N VAL A 183 -1.26 4.95 -18.96
CA VAL A 183 -1.11 6.39 -19.02
C VAL A 183 -2.49 6.95 -19.34
N ILE A 184 -3.04 7.75 -18.43
CA ILE A 184 -4.08 8.76 -18.73
C ILE A 184 -3.46 10.12 -18.49
#